data_798f95fdc71633236b4fbf2ccb994e8a
#
_entry.id   798f95fdc71633236b4fbf2ccb994e8a
#
_cell.length_a   1.000
_cell.length_b   1.000
_cell.length_c   1.000
_cell.angle_alpha   90.00
_cell.angle_beta   90.00
_cell.angle_gamma   90.00
#
_symmetry.space_group_name_H-M   'P 1'
#
loop_
_entity.id
_entity.type
_entity.pdbx_description
1 polymer ?
#
loop_
_entity_poly.entity_id
_entity_poly.type
_entity_poly.pdbx_seq_one_letter_code
_entity_poly.pdbx_strand_id
1 'polypeptide(L)' 'MPRPVAAATAAENAVITKATLRAADLLEITARTLALVIGVSEATVSRMRKQEFLLERGTKPFELAVLFVRLFRSLDA' A
#
# COMPACT_ATOMS: atom_id res chain seq x y z
N MET A 1 -28.65 -7.02 1.70
CA MET A 1 -27.82 -8.13 1.30
C MET A 1 -26.35 -7.79 1.48
N PRO A 2 -25.58 -8.60 2.17
CA PRO A 2 -24.18 -8.29 2.36
C PRO A 2 -23.42 -8.41 1.05
N ARG A 3 -22.44 -7.52 0.86
CA ARG A 3 -21.57 -7.59 -0.30
C ARG A 3 -20.63 -8.78 -0.20
N PRO A 4 -20.21 -9.34 -1.32
CA PRO A 4 -19.19 -10.40 -1.30
C PRO A 4 -17.95 -9.90 -0.59
N VAL A 5 -17.47 -10.64 0.40
CA VAL A 5 -16.29 -10.26 1.18
C VAL A 5 -15.06 -10.11 0.26
N ALA A 6 -14.92 -11.00 -0.71
CA ALA A 6 -13.80 -10.96 -1.64
C ALA A 6 -13.74 -9.67 -2.45
N ALA A 7 -14.90 -9.18 -2.92
CA ALA A 7 -14.95 -7.93 -3.69
C ALA A 7 -14.60 -6.72 -2.83
N ALA A 8 -15.11 -6.66 -1.59
CA ALA A 8 -14.81 -5.58 -0.67
C ALA A 8 -13.32 -5.57 -0.31
N THR A 9 -12.74 -6.77 -0.07
CA THR A 9 -11.32 -6.89 0.27
C THR A 9 -10.44 -6.48 -0.91
N ALA A 10 -10.82 -6.86 -2.12
CA ALA A 10 -10.05 -6.47 -3.32
C ALA A 10 -10.05 -4.94 -3.50
N ALA A 11 -11.19 -4.30 -3.27
CA ALA A 11 -11.28 -2.84 -3.35
C ALA A 11 -10.39 -2.17 -2.31
N GLU A 12 -10.41 -2.66 -1.07
CA GLU A 12 -9.55 -2.14 -0.01
C GLU A 12 -8.08 -2.32 -0.35
N ASN A 13 -7.72 -3.49 -0.88
CA ASN A 13 -6.34 -3.78 -1.27
C ASN A 13 -5.86 -2.80 -2.34
N ALA A 14 -6.68 -2.53 -3.34
CA ALA A 14 -6.35 -1.59 -4.40
C ALA A 14 -6.19 -0.16 -3.86
N VAL A 15 -7.10 0.27 -2.98
CA VAL A 15 -7.05 1.61 -2.40
C VAL A 15 -5.77 1.80 -1.58
N ILE A 16 -5.45 0.86 -0.70
CA ILE A 16 -4.27 0.98 0.16
C ILE A 16 -2.98 0.90 -0.67
N THR A 17 -2.92 0.00 -1.65
CA THR A 17 -1.74 -0.10 -2.51
C THR A 17 -1.49 1.21 -3.25
N LYS A 18 -2.53 1.77 -3.84
CA LYS A 18 -2.42 3.03 -4.59
C LYS A 18 -2.06 4.20 -3.68
N ALA A 19 -2.70 4.29 -2.52
CA ALA A 19 -2.42 5.35 -1.55
C ALA A 19 -0.99 5.28 -1.05
N THR A 20 -0.47 4.09 -0.83
CA THR A 20 0.91 3.88 -0.39
C THR A 20 1.90 4.38 -1.43
N LEU A 21 1.70 4.03 -2.69
CA LEU A 21 2.57 4.48 -3.78
C LEU A 21 2.50 5.99 -3.96
N ARG A 22 1.31 6.56 -3.88
CA ARG A 22 1.14 8.01 -4.02
C ARG A 22 1.83 8.76 -2.88
N ALA A 23 1.68 8.28 -1.64
CA ALA A 23 2.34 8.89 -0.50
C ALA A 23 3.87 8.82 -0.65
N ALA A 24 4.38 7.68 -1.09
CA ALA A 24 5.82 7.52 -1.31
C ALA A 24 6.33 8.49 -2.38
N ASP A 25 5.58 8.67 -3.46
CA ASP A 25 5.96 9.60 -4.52
C ASP A 25 5.97 11.05 -4.02
N LEU A 26 4.95 11.44 -3.27
CA LEU A 26 4.87 12.80 -2.73
C LEU A 26 5.95 13.09 -1.69
N LEU A 27 6.40 12.09 -0.95
CA LEU A 27 7.48 12.22 0.02
C LEU A 27 8.86 11.98 -0.61
N GLU A 28 8.90 11.68 -1.91
CA GLU A 28 10.13 11.39 -2.65
C GLU A 28 10.89 10.20 -2.04
N ILE A 29 10.16 9.21 -1.59
CA ILE A 29 10.73 7.98 -1.05
C ILE A 29 11.00 7.01 -2.20
N THR A 30 12.24 6.47 -2.24
CA THR A 30 12.61 5.52 -3.29
C THR A 30 11.91 4.19 -3.11
N ALA A 31 11.85 3.40 -4.19
CA ALA A 31 11.27 2.06 -4.15
C ALA A 31 11.97 1.19 -3.10
N ARG A 32 13.29 1.31 -3.00
CA ARG A 32 14.08 0.55 -2.02
C ARG A 32 13.68 0.91 -0.59
N THR A 33 13.56 2.20 -0.31
CA THR A 33 13.18 2.66 1.03
C THR A 33 11.75 2.26 1.35
N LEU A 34 10.83 2.41 0.40
CA LEU A 34 9.45 2.01 0.60
C LEU A 34 9.37 0.50 0.89
N ALA A 35 10.12 -0.30 0.15
CA ALA A 35 10.17 -1.75 0.39
C ALA A 35 10.57 -2.07 1.83
N LEU A 36 11.57 -1.36 2.36
CA LEU A 36 12.01 -1.53 3.74
C LEU A 36 10.92 -1.11 4.73
N VAL A 37 10.23 -0.01 4.45
CA VAL A 37 9.20 0.53 5.34
C VAL A 37 8.02 -0.42 5.48
N ILE A 38 7.54 -0.98 4.38
CA ILE A 38 6.36 -1.85 4.41
C ILE A 38 6.71 -3.34 4.44
N GLY A 39 8.00 -3.68 4.43
CA GLY A 39 8.44 -5.06 4.62
C GLY A 39 8.24 -5.96 3.41
N VAL A 40 8.46 -5.44 2.20
CA VAL A 40 8.41 -6.22 0.98
C VAL A 40 9.73 -6.09 0.22
N SER A 41 9.89 -6.81 -0.87
CA SER A 41 11.05 -6.66 -1.73
C SER A 41 10.88 -5.46 -2.66
N GLU A 42 12.00 -4.94 -3.15
CA GLU A 42 11.99 -3.88 -4.14
C GLU A 42 11.26 -4.32 -5.42
N ALA A 43 11.42 -5.58 -5.81
CA ALA A 43 10.70 -6.15 -6.94
C ALA A 43 9.18 -6.10 -6.73
N THR A 44 8.72 -6.34 -5.50
CA THR A 44 7.30 -6.24 -5.15
C THR A 44 6.80 -4.81 -5.33
N VAL A 45 7.57 -3.82 -4.90
CA VAL A 45 7.18 -2.41 -5.10
C VAL A 45 7.07 -2.11 -6.59
N SER A 46 7.98 -2.62 -7.40
CA SER A 46 7.93 -2.45 -8.86
C SER A 46 6.64 -3.05 -9.44
N ARG A 47 6.24 -4.22 -8.97
CA ARG A 47 5.00 -4.85 -9.41
C ARG A 47 3.77 -4.06 -8.96
N MET A 48 3.81 -3.49 -7.77
CA MET A 48 2.75 -2.62 -7.29
C MET A 48 2.55 -1.43 -8.24
N ARG A 49 3.64 -0.82 -8.69
CA ARG A 49 3.58 0.31 -9.62
C ARG A 49 3.00 -0.08 -10.98
N LYS A 50 3.23 -1.32 -11.40
CA LYS A 50 2.71 -1.83 -12.67
C LYS A 50 1.30 -2.39 -12.53
N GLN A 51 0.72 -2.31 -11.33
CA GLN A 51 -0.59 -2.86 -11.03
C GLN A 51 -0.64 -4.38 -11.19
N GLU A 52 0.50 -5.04 -11.01
CA GLU A 52 0.61 -6.49 -11.08
C GLU A 52 0.59 -7.14 -9.70
N PHE A 53 0.54 -6.34 -8.65
CA PHE A 53 0.53 -6.83 -7.28
C PHE A 53 -0.23 -5.85 -6.40
N LEU A 54 -1.11 -6.38 -5.56
CA LEU A 54 -1.83 -5.59 -4.56
C LEU A 54 -1.44 -6.07 -3.16
N LEU A 55 -1.24 -5.14 -2.25
CA LEU A 55 -1.07 -5.45 -0.84
C LEU A 55 -2.34 -6.11 -0.35
N GLU A 56 -2.20 -7.20 0.38
CA GLU A 56 -3.33 -8.03 0.76
C GLU A 56 -3.69 -7.81 2.23
N ARG A 57 -4.97 -7.51 2.46
CA ARG A 57 -5.48 -7.31 3.81
C ARG A 57 -5.20 -8.55 4.67
N GLY A 58 -4.77 -8.32 5.90
CA GLY A 58 -4.42 -9.40 6.82
C GLY A 58 -2.95 -9.78 6.80
N THR A 59 -2.17 -9.18 5.90
CA THR A 59 -0.73 -9.41 5.86
C THR A 59 0.01 -8.27 6.56
N LYS A 60 1.22 -8.54 7.00
CA LYS A 60 2.04 -7.53 7.65
C LYS A 60 2.34 -6.34 6.74
N PRO A 61 2.71 -6.54 5.46
CA PRO A 61 2.94 -5.40 4.57
C PRO A 61 1.72 -4.50 4.43
N PHE A 62 0.52 -5.06 4.38
CA PHE A 62 -0.70 -4.27 4.32
C PHE A 62 -0.85 -3.41 5.57
N GLU A 63 -0.65 -3.99 6.76
CA GLU A 63 -0.74 -3.26 8.01
C GLU A 63 0.27 -2.13 8.09
N LEU A 64 1.51 -2.39 7.70
CA LEU A 64 2.55 -1.36 7.69
C LEU A 64 2.24 -0.26 6.68
N ALA A 65 1.68 -0.61 5.53
CA ALA A 65 1.26 0.37 4.54
C ALA A 65 0.14 1.27 5.07
N VAL A 66 -0.83 0.71 5.79
CA VAL A 66 -1.90 1.50 6.41
C VAL A 66 -1.31 2.51 7.39
N LEU A 67 -0.37 2.08 8.23
CA LEU A 67 0.29 2.98 9.18
C LEU A 67 1.08 4.07 8.45
N PHE A 68 1.75 3.71 7.37
CA PHE A 68 2.50 4.66 6.55
C PHE A 68 1.58 5.72 5.95
N VAL A 69 0.44 5.31 5.39
CA VAL A 69 -0.52 6.24 4.81
C VAL A 69 -1.13 7.15 5.88
N ARG A 70 -1.42 6.61 7.06
CA ARG A 70 -1.94 7.42 8.17
C ARG A 70 -0.93 8.47 8.60
N LEU A 71 0.35 8.08 8.70
CA LEU A 71 1.41 9.00 9.05
C LEU A 71 1.51 10.11 8.02
N PHE A 72 1.48 9.74 6.74
CA PHE A 72 1.53 10.71 5.65
C PHE A 72 0.38 11.73 5.76
N ARG A 73 -0.83 11.25 5.97
CA ARG A 73 -2.00 12.14 6.11
C ARG A 73 -1.88 13.06 7.31
N SER A 74 -1.31 12.56 8.40
CA SER A 74 -1.08 13.36 9.60
C SER A 74 -0.10 14.51 9.32
N LEU A 75 0.94 14.25 8.53
CA LEU A 75 1.92 15.27 8.17
C LEU A 75 1.36 16.29 7.18
N ASP A 76 0.41 15.88 6.36
CA ASP A 76 -0.19 16.72 5.32
C ASP A 76 -1.36 17.56 5.85
N ALA A 77 -1.81 17.27 7.04
CA ALA A 77 -2.96 17.94 7.64
C ALA A 77 -2.71 19.43 7.97
#